data_54174b2454ecbd122c43eae63554419e
#
_entry.id   54174b2454ecbd122c43eae63554419e
#
_cell.length_a   1.000
_cell.length_b   1.000
_cell.length_c   1.000
_cell.angle_alpha   90.00
_cell.angle_beta   90.00
_cell.angle_gamma   90.00
#
_symmetry.space_group_name_H-M   'P 1'
#
loop_
_entity.id
_entity.type
_entity.pdbx_description
1 polymer ?
#
loop_
_entity_poly.entity_id
_entity_poly.type
_entity_poly.pdbx_seq_one_letter_code
_entity_poly.pdbx_strand_id
1 'polypeptide(L)'
;GILFNHESPRRGSNFVTKKIVEAAIKIKKGKQKKLYLGNLYAKRDWGYAKEYVEAMWKMLQQKTPDDFVISTNKTYTVKIFAEKVFKKIGIKITWKGKGVHEKGVDAKTGKRIIEIDPFYFRPKEVNILKGDNKKAKKILKWKPKTDLDGLISIMMTSELKLKKNN
;
A
#
# COMPACT_ATOMS: atom_id res chain seq x y z
N GLY A 1 2.56 2.25 -21.63
CA GLY A 1 2.34 1.28 -20.54
C GLY A 1 1.16 1.63 -19.67
N ILE A 2 0.41 0.64 -19.23
CA ILE A 2 -0.70 0.76 -18.27
C ILE A 2 -0.18 0.28 -16.92
N LEU A 3 0.17 1.23 -16.04
CA LEU A 3 0.81 0.94 -14.76
C LEU A 3 -0.20 0.92 -13.62
N PHE A 4 -0.26 -0.20 -12.91
CA PHE A 4 -1.06 -0.32 -11.69
C PHE A 4 -0.38 0.41 -10.52
N ASN A 5 -1.00 0.41 -9.33
CA ASN A 5 -0.47 1.17 -8.21
C ASN A 5 0.96 0.74 -7.87
N HIS A 6 1.88 1.68 -7.90
CA HIS A 6 3.29 1.44 -7.61
C HIS A 6 3.78 2.38 -6.53
N GLU A 7 4.39 1.80 -5.53
CA GLU A 7 4.68 2.42 -4.26
C GLU A 7 6.18 2.45 -3.99
N SER A 8 6.62 3.42 -3.22
CA SER A 8 8.00 3.53 -2.78
C SER A 8 8.12 4.44 -1.55
N PRO A 9 9.32 4.57 -0.94
CA PRO A 9 9.58 5.60 0.06
C PRO A 9 9.25 7.03 -0.38
N ARG A 10 9.31 7.28 -1.69
CA ARG A 10 9.02 8.59 -2.32
C ARG A 10 7.53 8.84 -2.58
N ARG A 11 6.66 7.89 -2.26
CA ARG A 11 5.20 8.07 -2.45
C ARG A 11 4.72 9.28 -1.67
N GLY A 12 3.85 10.10 -2.25
CA GLY A 12 3.26 11.25 -1.57
C GLY A 12 2.41 10.84 -0.35
N SER A 13 2.42 11.66 0.69
CA SER A 13 1.74 11.38 1.98
C SER A 13 0.20 11.34 1.87
N ASN A 14 -0.38 11.85 0.78
CA ASN A 14 -1.81 11.77 0.48
C ASN A 14 -2.25 10.39 -0.03
N PHE A 15 -1.33 9.52 -0.44
CA PHE A 15 -1.65 8.17 -0.87
C PHE A 15 -1.78 7.21 0.32
N VAL A 16 -2.76 6.31 0.25
CA VAL A 16 -3.17 5.45 1.36
C VAL A 16 -2.02 4.63 1.95
N THR A 17 -1.15 4.07 1.13
CA THR A 17 0.00 3.25 1.57
C THR A 17 0.99 4.07 2.39
N LYS A 18 1.40 5.23 1.88
CA LYS A 18 2.31 6.15 2.58
C LYS A 18 1.68 6.71 3.85
N LYS A 19 0.41 7.13 3.77
CA LYS A 19 -0.38 7.61 4.91
C LYS A 19 -0.41 6.59 6.06
N ILE A 20 -0.62 5.30 5.74
CA ILE A 20 -0.65 4.22 6.74
C ILE A 20 0.74 4.06 7.38
N VAL A 21 1.80 4.00 6.58
CA VAL A 21 3.18 3.83 7.07
C VAL A 21 3.58 4.98 8.00
N GLU A 22 3.36 6.22 7.58
CA GLU A 22 3.68 7.40 8.40
C GLU A 22 2.88 7.44 9.70
N ALA A 23 1.56 7.20 9.61
CA ALA A 23 0.69 7.22 10.79
C ALA A 23 1.06 6.13 11.78
N ALA A 24 1.36 4.91 11.33
CA ALA A 24 1.77 3.82 12.21
C ALA A 24 3.02 4.19 13.01
N ILE A 25 4.03 4.78 12.35
CA ILE A 25 5.25 5.20 13.02
C ILE A 25 4.98 6.37 14.00
N LYS A 26 4.15 7.35 13.61
CA LYS A 26 3.76 8.46 14.48
C LYS A 26 2.97 7.97 15.71
N ILE A 27 2.06 7.00 15.53
CA ILE A 27 1.28 6.39 16.63
C ILE A 27 2.22 5.64 17.57
N LYS A 28 3.17 4.83 17.06
CA LYS A 28 4.15 4.14 17.88
C LYS A 28 5.01 5.10 18.71
N LYS A 29 5.34 6.27 18.17
CA LYS A 29 6.10 7.33 18.87
C LYS A 29 5.24 8.23 19.75
N GLY A 30 3.93 7.99 19.87
CA GLY A 30 3.00 8.84 20.64
C GLY A 30 2.71 10.22 20.00
N LYS A 31 3.20 10.48 18.79
CA LYS A 31 3.04 11.77 18.07
C LYS A 31 1.69 11.88 17.33
N GLN A 32 0.93 10.80 17.25
CA GLN A 32 -0.40 10.75 16.64
C GLN A 32 -1.28 9.75 17.39
N LYS A 33 -2.56 10.10 17.62
CA LYS A 33 -3.49 9.24 18.34
C LYS A 33 -4.21 8.24 17.44
N LYS A 34 -4.60 8.65 16.22
CA LYS A 34 -5.44 7.86 15.33
C LYS A 34 -5.04 8.03 13.86
N LEU A 35 -5.26 6.99 13.07
CA LEU A 35 -5.22 7.00 11.62
C LEU A 35 -6.66 7.00 11.09
N TYR A 36 -6.96 7.92 10.18
CA TYR A 36 -8.25 8.00 9.50
C TYR A 36 -8.12 7.48 8.07
N LEU A 37 -8.95 6.51 7.72
CA LEU A 37 -8.98 5.85 6.39
C LEU A 37 -10.39 5.94 5.80
N GLY A 38 -10.51 5.70 4.50
CA GLY A 38 -11.78 5.51 3.81
C GLY A 38 -12.17 4.03 3.76
N ASN A 39 -12.44 3.52 2.53
CA ASN A 39 -12.87 2.15 2.33
C ASN A 39 -11.75 1.14 2.65
N LEU A 40 -11.91 0.40 3.75
CA LEU A 40 -10.96 -0.63 4.19
C LEU A 40 -10.92 -1.87 3.29
N TYR A 41 -11.98 -2.11 2.53
CA TYR A 41 -12.17 -3.32 1.73
C TYR A 41 -11.80 -3.14 0.26
N ALA A 42 -11.52 -1.91 -0.18
CA ALA A 42 -11.00 -1.66 -1.51
C ALA A 42 -9.71 -2.45 -1.74
N LYS A 43 -9.71 -3.26 -2.83
CA LYS A 43 -8.56 -4.10 -3.21
C LYS A 43 -7.72 -3.42 -4.26
N ARG A 44 -6.42 -3.36 -4.04
CA ARG A 44 -5.46 -2.75 -4.97
C ARG A 44 -4.31 -3.69 -5.25
N ASP A 45 -3.79 -3.61 -6.45
CA ASP A 45 -2.56 -4.27 -6.88
C ASP A 45 -1.42 -3.29 -6.63
N TRP A 46 -0.64 -3.50 -5.57
CA TRP A 46 0.47 -2.65 -5.18
C TRP A 46 1.81 -3.30 -5.51
N GLY A 47 2.61 -2.66 -6.34
CA GLY A 47 3.97 -3.08 -6.65
C GLY A 47 5.03 -2.08 -6.20
N TYR A 48 6.31 -2.44 -6.37
CA TYR A 48 7.43 -1.58 -6.04
C TYR A 48 7.81 -0.70 -7.23
N ALA A 49 7.80 0.62 -7.06
CA ALA A 49 7.98 1.59 -8.14
C ALA A 49 9.31 1.42 -8.90
N LYS A 50 10.39 1.02 -8.22
CA LYS A 50 11.69 0.76 -8.87
C LYS A 50 11.58 -0.35 -9.92
N GLU A 51 10.80 -1.39 -9.66
CA GLU A 51 10.58 -2.48 -10.62
C GLU A 51 9.71 -2.02 -11.80
N TYR A 52 8.78 -1.09 -11.57
CA TYR A 52 7.97 -0.50 -12.65
C TYR A 52 8.82 0.36 -13.58
N VAL A 53 9.79 1.11 -13.05
CA VAL A 53 10.78 1.84 -13.86
C VAL A 53 11.61 0.88 -14.71
N GLU A 54 12.00 -0.28 -14.17
CA GLU A 54 12.67 -1.34 -14.95
C GLU A 54 11.78 -1.81 -16.13
N ALA A 55 10.47 -1.98 -15.88
CA ALA A 55 9.54 -2.33 -16.95
C ALA A 55 9.44 -1.24 -18.02
N MET A 56 9.40 0.04 -17.63
CA MET A 56 9.39 1.16 -18.58
C MET A 56 10.62 1.14 -19.49
N TRP A 57 11.79 0.95 -18.89
CA TRP A 57 13.03 0.83 -19.66
C TRP A 57 12.98 -0.35 -20.64
N LYS A 58 12.52 -1.52 -20.20
CA LYS A 58 12.38 -2.71 -21.07
C LYS A 58 11.39 -2.51 -22.22
N MET A 59 10.31 -1.75 -22.00
CA MET A 59 9.38 -1.38 -23.08
C MET A 59 10.07 -0.62 -24.19
N LEU A 60 10.95 0.33 -23.84
CA LEU A 60 11.69 1.14 -24.80
C LEU A 60 12.77 0.36 -25.57
N GLN A 61 13.16 -0.82 -25.09
CA GLN A 61 14.11 -1.70 -25.78
C GLN A 61 13.44 -2.65 -26.81
N GLN A 62 12.12 -2.61 -26.93
CA GLN A 62 11.41 -3.46 -27.89
C GLN A 62 11.54 -2.91 -29.31
N LYS A 63 11.74 -3.80 -30.29
CA LYS A 63 11.82 -3.43 -31.71
C LYS A 63 10.51 -2.85 -32.24
N THR A 64 9.39 -3.38 -31.76
CA THR A 64 8.04 -2.97 -32.16
C THR A 64 7.31 -2.37 -30.98
N PRO A 65 6.75 -1.13 -31.12
CA PRO A 65 5.92 -0.54 -30.09
C PRO A 65 4.70 -1.41 -29.77
N ASP A 66 4.39 -1.53 -28.49
CA ASP A 66 3.21 -2.30 -28.03
C ASP A 66 2.76 -1.85 -26.64
N ASP A 67 1.52 -2.20 -26.24
CA ASP A 67 0.94 -1.87 -24.97
C ASP A 67 1.18 -2.96 -23.91
N PHE A 68 1.61 -2.57 -22.73
CA PHE A 68 1.90 -3.47 -21.62
C PHE A 68 1.21 -3.05 -20.34
N VAL A 69 0.55 -4.01 -19.70
CA VAL A 69 0.05 -3.88 -18.32
C VAL A 69 1.19 -4.26 -17.37
N ILE A 70 1.56 -3.32 -16.50
CA ILE A 70 2.56 -3.52 -15.46
C ILE A 70 1.86 -3.56 -14.10
N SER A 71 1.89 -4.75 -13.46
CA SER A 71 1.16 -5.05 -12.24
C SER A 71 1.82 -6.21 -11.50
N THR A 72 1.41 -6.47 -10.26
CA THR A 72 1.86 -7.66 -9.52
C THR A 72 0.99 -8.88 -9.76
N ASN A 73 -0.19 -8.72 -10.37
CA ASN A 73 -1.24 -9.73 -10.51
C ASN A 73 -1.79 -10.25 -9.15
N LYS A 74 -1.54 -9.52 -8.06
CA LYS A 74 -2.04 -9.81 -6.72
C LYS A 74 -2.73 -8.59 -6.15
N THR A 75 -3.82 -8.79 -5.42
CA THR A 75 -4.54 -7.69 -4.77
C THR A 75 -4.64 -7.91 -3.27
N TYR A 76 -4.60 -6.80 -2.55
CA TYR A 76 -4.79 -6.79 -1.10
C TYR A 76 -5.75 -5.67 -0.73
N THR A 77 -6.49 -5.85 0.36
CA THR A 77 -7.34 -4.80 0.90
C THR A 77 -6.51 -3.76 1.65
N VAL A 78 -7.03 -2.54 1.73
CA VAL A 78 -6.44 -1.48 2.59
C VAL A 78 -6.34 -1.96 4.04
N LYS A 79 -7.32 -2.73 4.50
CA LYS A 79 -7.35 -3.38 5.81
C LYS A 79 -6.12 -4.27 6.05
N ILE A 80 -5.86 -5.21 5.14
CA ILE A 80 -4.69 -6.12 5.21
C ILE A 80 -3.37 -5.32 5.18
N PHE A 81 -3.28 -4.29 4.34
CA PHE A 81 -2.10 -3.44 4.29
C PHE A 81 -1.85 -2.78 5.66
N ALA A 82 -2.87 -2.19 6.26
CA ALA A 82 -2.77 -1.57 7.58
C ALA A 82 -2.36 -2.58 8.66
N GLU A 83 -3.01 -3.76 8.71
CA GLU A 83 -2.65 -4.83 9.66
C GLU A 83 -1.18 -5.22 9.57
N LYS A 84 -0.67 -5.41 8.36
CA LYS A 84 0.74 -5.77 8.12
C LYS A 84 1.70 -4.68 8.56
N VAL A 85 1.39 -3.40 8.27
CA VAL A 85 2.22 -2.25 8.69
C VAL A 85 2.26 -2.15 10.21
N PHE A 86 1.12 -2.20 10.88
CA PHE A 86 1.06 -2.13 12.35
C PHE A 86 1.72 -3.33 13.02
N LYS A 87 1.58 -4.53 12.46
CA LYS A 87 2.28 -5.73 12.94
C LYS A 87 3.80 -5.55 12.95
N LYS A 88 4.37 -4.90 11.94
CA LYS A 88 5.83 -4.63 11.85
C LYS A 88 6.36 -3.72 12.97
N ILE A 89 5.52 -2.93 13.60
CA ILE A 89 5.89 -2.10 14.77
C ILE A 89 5.43 -2.70 16.10
N GLY A 90 5.01 -3.98 16.10
CA GLY A 90 4.60 -4.71 17.29
C GLY A 90 3.19 -4.41 17.78
N ILE A 91 2.34 -3.83 16.94
CA ILE A 91 0.93 -3.56 17.26
C ILE A 91 0.05 -4.53 16.48
N LYS A 92 -0.68 -5.41 17.20
CA LYS A 92 -1.70 -6.29 16.62
C LYS A 92 -3.03 -5.54 16.60
N ILE A 93 -3.62 -5.38 15.40
CA ILE A 93 -4.94 -4.76 15.25
C ILE A 93 -6.02 -5.83 15.40
N THR A 94 -7.05 -5.52 16.18
CA THR A 94 -8.36 -6.19 16.18
C THR A 94 -9.41 -5.22 15.68
N TRP A 95 -10.39 -5.72 14.92
CA TRP A 95 -11.43 -4.88 14.34
C TRP A 95 -12.73 -5.02 15.11
N LYS A 96 -13.40 -3.90 15.36
CA LYS A 96 -14.71 -3.82 16.02
C LYS A 96 -15.67 -2.98 15.20
N GLY A 97 -16.94 -3.38 15.14
CA GLY A 97 -17.96 -2.72 14.32
C GLY A 97 -17.94 -3.17 12.86
N LYS A 98 -18.78 -2.52 12.03
CA LYS A 98 -18.95 -2.83 10.60
C LYS A 98 -19.16 -1.54 9.80
N GLY A 99 -18.86 -1.58 8.50
CA GLY A 99 -19.07 -0.45 7.57
C GLY A 99 -18.31 0.79 8.02
N VAL A 100 -18.93 1.95 7.98
CA VAL A 100 -18.33 3.24 8.37
C VAL A 100 -18.04 3.33 9.89
N HIS A 101 -18.62 2.46 10.70
CA HIS A 101 -18.39 2.39 12.15
C HIS A 101 -17.29 1.39 12.53
N GLU A 102 -16.65 0.75 11.55
CA GLU A 102 -15.56 -0.19 11.81
C GLU A 102 -14.32 0.54 12.34
N LYS A 103 -13.70 0.00 13.38
CA LYS A 103 -12.58 0.61 14.09
C LYS A 103 -11.47 -0.41 14.29
N GLY A 104 -10.24 -0.01 14.02
CA GLY A 104 -9.05 -0.79 14.36
C GLY A 104 -8.58 -0.45 15.78
N VAL A 105 -8.48 -1.48 16.61
CA VAL A 105 -8.12 -1.37 18.02
C VAL A 105 -6.79 -2.11 18.25
N ASP A 106 -5.88 -1.51 19.00
CA ASP A 106 -4.68 -2.20 19.47
C ASP A 106 -5.11 -3.32 20.45
N ALA A 107 -4.83 -4.56 20.10
CA ALA A 107 -5.24 -5.73 20.87
C ALA A 107 -4.64 -5.76 22.29
N LYS A 108 -3.48 -5.11 22.51
CA LYS A 108 -2.81 -5.09 23.81
C LYS A 108 -3.37 -4.02 24.73
N THR A 109 -3.66 -2.83 24.21
CA THR A 109 -4.02 -1.66 25.02
C THR A 109 -5.49 -1.31 24.99
N GLY A 110 -6.27 -1.90 24.07
CA GLY A 110 -7.67 -1.54 23.84
C GLY A 110 -7.87 -0.16 23.19
N LYS A 111 -6.81 0.56 22.87
CA LYS A 111 -6.91 1.90 22.28
C LYS A 111 -7.38 1.83 20.83
N ARG A 112 -8.33 2.68 20.46
CA ARG A 112 -8.77 2.88 19.07
C ARG A 112 -7.70 3.65 18.33
N ILE A 113 -7.08 3.03 17.31
CA ILE A 113 -5.95 3.58 16.55
C ILE A 113 -6.25 3.77 15.06
N ILE A 114 -7.31 3.14 14.55
CA ILE A 114 -7.81 3.36 13.18
C ILE A 114 -9.31 3.62 13.24
N GLU A 115 -9.76 4.63 12.51
CA GLU A 115 -11.18 4.96 12.32
C GLU A 115 -11.45 5.24 10.84
N ILE A 116 -12.70 5.02 10.41
CA ILE A 116 -13.14 5.41 9.07
C ILE A 116 -13.61 6.86 9.15
N ASP A 117 -13.10 7.68 8.24
CA ASP A 117 -13.56 9.03 8.04
C ASP A 117 -14.49 9.05 6.81
N PRO A 118 -15.75 9.45 6.95
CA PRO A 118 -16.69 9.57 5.84
C PRO A 118 -16.18 10.45 4.69
N PHE A 119 -15.35 11.45 4.97
CA PHE A 119 -14.74 12.30 3.95
C PHE A 119 -13.86 11.52 2.96
N TYR A 120 -13.17 10.47 3.45
CA TYR A 120 -12.36 9.58 2.61
C TYR A 120 -13.15 8.39 2.06
N PHE A 121 -14.39 8.20 2.49
CA PHE A 121 -15.22 7.10 2.04
C PHE A 121 -15.94 7.49 0.74
N ARG A 122 -15.46 6.98 -0.38
CA ARG A 122 -16.04 7.25 -1.71
C ARG A 122 -17.12 6.23 -2.03
N PRO A 123 -18.40 6.62 -2.16
CA PRO A 123 -19.51 5.68 -2.43
C PRO A 123 -19.37 4.92 -3.77
N LYS A 124 -18.72 5.53 -4.76
CA LYS A 124 -18.49 4.94 -6.10
C LYS A 124 -17.04 4.52 -6.31
N GLU A 125 -16.36 4.05 -5.27
CA GLU A 125 -14.98 3.58 -5.41
C GLU A 125 -14.93 2.24 -6.13
N VAL A 126 -13.96 2.08 -7.04
CA VAL A 126 -13.68 0.79 -7.68
C VAL A 126 -13.22 -0.20 -6.60
N ASN A 127 -14.03 -1.24 -6.38
CA ASN A 127 -13.78 -2.21 -5.31
C ASN A 127 -12.50 -3.04 -5.53
N ILE A 128 -12.20 -3.41 -6.81
CA ILE A 128 -11.05 -4.26 -7.13
C ILE A 128 -10.33 -3.68 -8.34
N LEU A 129 -9.05 -3.37 -8.16
CA LEU A 129 -8.13 -3.07 -9.25
C LEU A 129 -7.03 -4.13 -9.24
N LYS A 130 -7.06 -5.03 -10.22
CA LYS A 130 -6.09 -6.11 -10.41
C LYS A 130 -5.61 -6.11 -11.85
N GLY A 131 -4.30 -6.01 -12.08
CA GLY A 131 -3.72 -6.09 -13.40
C GLY A 131 -3.37 -7.54 -13.80
N ASP A 132 -3.37 -7.81 -15.11
CA ASP A 132 -2.80 -9.03 -15.67
C ASP A 132 -1.48 -8.69 -16.38
N ASN A 133 -0.37 -9.15 -15.83
CA ASN A 133 0.97 -8.89 -16.31
C ASN A 133 1.53 -10.00 -17.21
N LYS A 134 0.71 -10.93 -17.68
CA LYS A 134 1.17 -12.09 -18.50
C LYS A 134 1.94 -11.65 -19.74
N LYS A 135 1.43 -10.64 -20.46
CA LYS A 135 2.10 -10.11 -21.66
C LYS A 135 3.47 -9.53 -21.34
N ALA A 136 3.56 -8.68 -20.29
CA ALA A 136 4.83 -8.11 -19.84
C ALA A 136 5.83 -9.21 -19.42
N LYS A 137 5.36 -10.23 -18.72
CA LYS A 137 6.18 -11.38 -18.34
C LYS A 137 6.69 -12.15 -19.55
N LYS A 138 5.85 -12.40 -20.57
CA LYS A 138 6.20 -13.15 -21.76
C LYS A 138 7.17 -12.38 -22.67
N ILE A 139 6.87 -11.12 -22.97
CA ILE A 139 7.59 -10.32 -23.98
C ILE A 139 8.78 -9.59 -23.36
N LEU A 140 8.54 -8.82 -22.29
CA LEU A 140 9.59 -8.03 -21.64
C LEU A 140 10.48 -8.85 -20.72
N LYS A 141 10.14 -10.13 -20.49
CA LYS A 141 10.80 -10.98 -19.44
C LYS A 141 10.84 -10.27 -18.09
N TRP A 142 9.82 -9.43 -17.83
CA TRP A 142 9.67 -8.71 -16.60
C TRP A 142 8.68 -9.40 -15.66
N LYS A 143 9.03 -9.47 -14.38
CA LYS A 143 8.14 -9.93 -13.31
C LYS A 143 8.42 -9.15 -12.02
N PRO A 144 7.41 -8.84 -11.21
CA PRO A 144 7.63 -8.27 -9.90
C PRO A 144 8.38 -9.27 -9.00
N LYS A 145 9.37 -8.79 -8.26
CA LYS A 145 10.18 -9.58 -7.31
C LYS A 145 9.80 -9.28 -5.87
N THR A 146 9.35 -8.04 -5.64
CA THR A 146 8.96 -7.54 -4.32
C THR A 146 7.50 -7.88 -4.04
N ASP A 147 7.26 -8.67 -3.01
CA ASP A 147 5.93 -8.93 -2.49
C ASP A 147 5.44 -7.79 -1.57
N LEU A 148 4.20 -7.91 -1.05
CA LEU A 148 3.62 -6.89 -0.19
C LEU A 148 4.44 -6.67 1.10
N ASP A 149 4.95 -7.73 1.71
CA ASP A 149 5.72 -7.64 2.96
C ASP A 149 7.09 -6.98 2.73
N GLY A 150 7.73 -7.28 1.62
CA GLY A 150 8.94 -6.62 1.15
C GLY A 150 8.73 -5.13 0.87
N LEU A 151 7.65 -4.79 0.15
CA LEU A 151 7.27 -3.41 -0.13
C LEU A 151 7.05 -2.61 1.17
N ILE A 152 6.27 -3.14 2.10
CA ILE A 152 6.03 -2.52 3.40
C ILE A 152 7.36 -2.34 4.15
N SER A 153 8.24 -3.34 4.14
CA SER A 153 9.55 -3.24 4.80
C SER A 153 10.40 -2.12 4.22
N ILE A 154 10.47 -2.00 2.90
CA ILE A 154 11.20 -0.92 2.20
C ILE A 154 10.67 0.45 2.61
N MET A 155 9.35 0.63 2.59
CA MET A 155 8.72 1.91 2.92
C MET A 155 8.92 2.28 4.40
N MET A 156 8.75 1.33 5.32
CA MET A 156 8.90 1.55 6.75
C MET A 156 10.34 1.82 7.15
N THR A 157 11.31 1.08 6.61
CA THR A 157 12.73 1.28 6.90
C THR A 157 13.18 2.69 6.51
N SER A 158 12.76 3.16 5.35
CA SER A 158 13.06 4.52 4.90
C SER A 158 12.43 5.57 5.81
N GLU A 159 11.16 5.40 6.18
CA GLU A 159 10.46 6.36 7.05
C GLU A 159 11.06 6.41 8.46
N LEU A 160 11.52 5.28 8.97
CA LEU A 160 12.21 5.21 10.28
C LEU A 160 13.58 5.91 10.25
N LYS A 161 14.32 5.80 9.13
CA LYS A 161 15.61 6.48 8.95
C LYS A 161 15.45 8.00 8.87
N LEU A 162 14.50 8.47 8.05
CA LEU A 162 14.22 9.91 7.90
C LEU A 162 13.86 10.57 9.23
N LYS A 163 13.19 9.86 10.13
CA LYS A 163 12.77 10.39 11.45
C LYS A 163 13.74 10.12 12.60
N LYS A 164 14.90 9.55 12.34
CA LYS A 164 16.02 9.52 13.29
C LYS A 164 16.90 10.79 13.19
N ASN A 165 16.86 11.44 12.03
CA ASN A 165 17.68 12.61 11.72
C ASN A 165 16.93 13.95 11.96
N ASN A 166 15.69 13.88 12.45
CA ASN A 166 14.85 15.00 12.90
C ASN A 166 14.29 14.71 14.31
#